data_42c70df15fc5a32e6f338e874046164e
#
_entry.id   42c70df15fc5a32e6f338e874046164e
#
_cell.length_a   1.000
_cell.length_b   1.000
_cell.length_c   1.000
_cell.angle_alpha   90.00
_cell.angle_beta   90.00
_cell.angle_gamma   90.00
#
_symmetry.space_group_name_H-M   'P 1'
#
loop_
_entity.id
_entity.type
_entity.pdbx_description
1 polymer ?
#
loop_
_entity_poly.entity_id
_entity_poly.type
_entity_poly.pdbx_seq_one_letter_code
_entity_poly.pdbx_strand_id
1 'polypeptide(L)'
;MGVIPTLDLLRNHIDISNVPFSDRGSRLLVFQTDKTSRLHVKLAERLTSIQPDIEAYLRRPPFLSDISLIDEQGNALEFEVASSPHVLTFQTRIGEFRLAFQDERTMSFGMPDGTASGIRFHAAPQYWEQTRLGGIFRSVRNLTYNSNGQILSNSITPVRGGYQVEILVQADQDRVINVAIHPSATTEPTEVLPFSSIMEMSENRWISWFKRVPPVDEKYARMYGYAWWVMGNNLISPLGEVAYEAMMPSKINYVGLWLWDSALHALAYRHADADLARNQIRAVLAHQLPNGMLPDAIYDEGLVYTIDHPISGSVTKPPILAWAALKLHETDPDVNFIREIYPQLVRFNAWWFSMNDDDNDGIVQYTHPYSSGLDDSPLWDYGMPVESPDINTYLCLQMEAFTRFAEILGQQAEADMWRRRRLSMLRRMVKDMWDEEAGLFWALRDEQPLRVLTPFNLYPLWTGQLTDEMNKRLVQHLLNPAEFGGPFTIPTVSRSDPHYDPKTMWRGPVWANINYFFVEALEKTGRGELANKLRQHTLNLISEHSDVYEFYDAETGQPPATAANIFGWTAAVFIDMAISAHRQSSNQEQTNE
;
A
#
# COMPACT_ATOMS: atom_id res chain seq x y z
N MET A 1 6.64 -29.36 0.68
CA MET A 1 7.81 -28.48 0.48
C MET A 1 7.31 -27.08 0.21
N GLY A 2 7.95 -26.05 0.77
CA GLY A 2 7.59 -24.66 0.48
C GLY A 2 8.16 -24.17 -0.85
N VAL A 3 7.47 -23.23 -1.48
CA VAL A 3 7.87 -22.61 -2.76
C VAL A 3 8.30 -21.17 -2.51
N ILE A 4 9.46 -20.79 -3.09
CA ILE A 4 9.96 -19.41 -3.17
C ILE A 4 9.56 -18.87 -4.54
N PRO A 5 8.99 -17.67 -4.65
CA PRO A 5 8.60 -17.10 -5.95
C PRO A 5 9.82 -16.84 -6.84
N THR A 6 9.60 -16.97 -8.14
CA THR A 6 10.58 -16.69 -9.20
C THR A 6 9.98 -15.73 -10.23
N LEU A 7 10.82 -15.12 -11.06
CA LEU A 7 10.35 -14.24 -12.15
C LEU A 7 9.41 -14.98 -13.13
N ASP A 8 9.66 -16.25 -13.37
CA ASP A 8 8.84 -17.05 -14.31
C ASP A 8 7.39 -17.23 -13.85
N LEU A 9 7.12 -17.23 -12.53
CA LEU A 9 5.75 -17.28 -11.99
C LEU A 9 4.91 -16.07 -12.39
N LEU A 10 5.55 -14.94 -12.69
CA LEU A 10 4.89 -13.68 -13.03
C LEU A 10 4.98 -13.33 -14.52
N ARG A 11 5.54 -14.23 -15.34
CA ARG A 11 5.60 -14.02 -16.79
C ARG A 11 4.17 -13.91 -17.36
N ASN A 12 3.89 -12.80 -18.06
CA ASN A 12 2.59 -12.44 -18.62
C ASN A 12 1.44 -12.34 -17.59
N HIS A 13 1.79 -12.19 -16.29
CA HIS A 13 0.79 -11.96 -15.25
C HIS A 13 0.42 -10.47 -15.11
N ILE A 14 1.37 -9.57 -15.40
CA ILE A 14 1.20 -8.11 -15.26
C ILE A 14 0.50 -7.59 -16.52
N ASP A 15 -0.80 -7.30 -16.42
CA ASP A 15 -1.58 -6.68 -17.50
C ASP A 15 -1.40 -5.16 -17.47
N ILE A 16 -0.51 -4.64 -18.31
CA ILE A 16 -0.18 -3.22 -18.36
C ILE A 16 -1.29 -2.32 -18.92
N SER A 17 -2.44 -2.86 -19.27
CA SER A 17 -3.66 -2.08 -19.55
C SER A 17 -4.37 -1.65 -18.26
N ASN A 18 -4.17 -2.38 -17.16
CA ASN A 18 -4.86 -2.19 -15.88
C ASN A 18 -3.90 -1.83 -14.74
N VAL A 19 -2.69 -2.41 -14.73
CA VAL A 19 -1.67 -2.16 -13.71
C VAL A 19 -0.38 -1.63 -14.37
N PRO A 20 0.34 -0.66 -13.77
CA PRO A 20 1.50 -0.08 -14.40
C PRO A 20 2.71 -1.01 -14.37
N PHE A 21 3.48 -1.01 -15.44
CA PHE A 21 4.87 -1.43 -15.36
C PHE A 21 5.67 -0.29 -14.72
N SER A 22 6.30 -0.57 -13.60
CA SER A 22 7.11 0.35 -12.81
C SER A 22 8.25 -0.42 -12.16
N ASP A 23 9.16 0.26 -11.46
CA ASP A 23 10.25 -0.40 -10.73
C ASP A 23 10.31 0.11 -9.29
N ARG A 24 11.03 -0.62 -8.42
CA ARG A 24 11.31 -0.22 -7.05
C ARG A 24 11.93 1.18 -7.01
N GLY A 25 11.38 2.05 -6.18
CA GLY A 25 11.84 3.43 -6.03
C GLY A 25 11.26 4.40 -7.05
N SER A 26 10.78 3.92 -8.20
CA SER A 26 10.29 4.77 -9.29
C SER A 26 8.90 5.35 -9.01
N ARG A 27 8.68 6.56 -9.53
CA ARG A 27 7.34 7.18 -9.65
C ARG A 27 6.78 7.10 -11.06
N LEU A 28 7.50 6.48 -11.99
CA LEU A 28 7.07 6.34 -13.39
C LEU A 28 6.15 5.14 -13.53
N LEU A 29 5.01 5.35 -14.16
CA LEU A 29 3.95 4.36 -14.37
C LEU A 29 3.69 4.21 -15.86
N VAL A 30 4.18 3.13 -16.45
CA VAL A 30 3.99 2.82 -17.88
C VAL A 30 2.76 1.97 -18.06
N PHE A 31 1.82 2.43 -18.89
CA PHE A 31 0.60 1.73 -19.24
C PHE A 31 0.48 1.51 -20.74
N GLN A 32 -0.22 0.47 -21.15
CA GLN A 32 -0.74 0.33 -22.50
C GLN A 32 -2.06 1.08 -22.63
N THR A 33 -2.19 1.88 -23.68
CA THR A 33 -3.39 2.70 -23.91
C THR A 33 -4.48 1.86 -24.55
N ASP A 34 -5.59 1.61 -23.85
CA ASP A 34 -6.81 0.94 -24.35
C ASP A 34 -6.54 -0.33 -25.17
N LYS A 35 -5.53 -1.12 -24.79
CA LYS A 35 -5.05 -2.31 -25.52
C LYS A 35 -4.64 -2.06 -26.99
N THR A 36 -4.29 -0.82 -27.29
CA THR A 36 -3.70 -0.44 -28.59
C THR A 36 -2.19 -0.63 -28.57
N SER A 37 -1.54 -0.53 -29.72
CA SER A 37 -0.06 -0.52 -29.83
C SER A 37 0.54 0.82 -29.46
N ARG A 38 0.07 1.42 -28.35
CA ARG A 38 0.56 2.68 -27.78
C ARG A 38 0.73 2.57 -26.29
N LEU A 39 1.71 3.30 -25.77
CA LEU A 39 1.97 3.42 -24.34
C LEU A 39 1.75 4.86 -23.87
N HIS A 40 1.54 5.02 -22.59
CA HIS A 40 1.58 6.32 -21.92
C HIS A 40 2.24 6.20 -20.55
N VAL A 41 2.73 7.34 -20.04
CA VAL A 41 3.37 7.40 -18.72
C VAL A 41 2.62 8.39 -17.83
N LYS A 42 2.18 7.90 -16.67
CA LYS A 42 1.73 8.73 -15.55
C LYS A 42 2.81 8.80 -14.47
N LEU A 43 2.65 9.72 -13.55
CA LEU A 43 3.55 9.89 -12.41
C LEU A 43 2.80 9.61 -11.10
N ALA A 44 3.38 8.77 -10.23
CA ALA A 44 2.86 8.49 -8.89
C ALA A 44 3.21 9.64 -7.93
N GLU A 45 2.61 10.81 -8.15
CA GLU A 45 2.80 12.04 -7.35
C GLU A 45 1.64 13.02 -7.54
N ARG A 46 1.48 14.00 -6.66
CA ARG A 46 0.38 14.98 -6.73
C ARG A 46 0.67 16.20 -7.61
N LEU A 47 1.92 16.58 -7.79
CA LEU A 47 2.46 17.64 -8.66
C LEU A 47 2.14 19.09 -8.28
N THR A 48 0.98 19.44 -7.76
CA THR A 48 0.59 20.85 -7.67
C THR A 48 -0.11 21.30 -6.40
N SER A 49 -0.84 20.44 -5.73
CA SER A 49 -1.52 20.78 -4.47
C SER A 49 -1.93 19.54 -3.72
N ILE A 50 -1.87 19.61 -2.40
CA ILE A 50 -2.39 18.59 -1.52
C ILE A 50 -3.91 18.78 -1.48
N GLN A 51 -4.62 17.99 -2.27
CA GLN A 51 -6.06 17.89 -2.22
C GLN A 51 -6.46 16.45 -1.94
N PRO A 52 -7.47 16.22 -1.09
CA PRO A 52 -7.93 14.88 -0.74
C PRO A 52 -8.64 14.13 -1.88
N ASP A 53 -8.86 14.78 -3.03
CA ASP A 53 -9.62 14.22 -4.13
C ASP A 53 -8.79 13.21 -4.95
N ILE A 54 -8.93 11.94 -4.63
CA ILE A 54 -8.33 10.80 -5.33
C ILE A 54 -8.83 10.73 -6.78
N GLU A 55 -10.10 11.03 -7.03
CA GLU A 55 -10.65 11.00 -8.39
C GLU A 55 -10.00 12.04 -9.30
N ALA A 56 -9.63 13.22 -8.77
CA ALA A 56 -8.92 14.22 -9.54
C ALA A 56 -7.55 13.71 -10.00
N TYR A 57 -6.85 12.94 -9.17
CA TYR A 57 -5.59 12.31 -9.55
C TYR A 57 -5.78 11.29 -10.69
N LEU A 58 -6.75 10.40 -10.59
CA LEU A 58 -7.03 9.38 -11.62
C LEU A 58 -7.38 10.00 -12.98
N ARG A 59 -8.03 11.16 -12.99
CA ARG A 59 -8.43 11.89 -14.21
C ARG A 59 -7.30 12.73 -14.82
N ARG A 60 -6.13 12.84 -14.18
CA ARG A 60 -5.01 13.60 -14.75
C ARG A 60 -4.56 13.01 -16.08
N PRO A 61 -4.26 13.86 -17.06
CA PRO A 61 -3.68 13.41 -18.31
C PRO A 61 -2.31 12.77 -18.04
N PRO A 62 -1.90 11.82 -18.89
CA PRO A 62 -0.55 11.29 -18.85
C PRO A 62 0.50 12.39 -18.99
N PHE A 63 1.64 12.22 -18.31
CA PHE A 63 2.79 13.09 -18.48
C PHE A 63 3.43 12.93 -19.86
N LEU A 64 3.48 11.68 -20.37
CA LEU A 64 3.78 11.35 -21.77
C LEU A 64 2.62 10.53 -22.34
N SER A 65 2.18 10.89 -23.53
CA SER A 65 1.13 10.17 -24.24
C SER A 65 1.57 9.71 -25.64
N ASP A 66 0.76 8.83 -26.23
CA ASP A 66 0.95 8.35 -27.60
C ASP A 66 2.36 7.82 -27.91
N ILE A 67 3.00 7.16 -26.90
CA ILE A 67 4.30 6.55 -27.13
C ILE A 67 4.12 5.39 -28.10
N SER A 68 4.74 5.50 -29.26
CA SER A 68 4.70 4.52 -30.37
C SER A 68 6.10 4.08 -30.70
N LEU A 69 6.28 2.80 -30.98
CA LEU A 69 7.47 2.26 -31.62
C LEU A 69 7.37 2.56 -33.12
N ILE A 70 8.47 2.96 -33.76
CA ILE A 70 8.47 3.38 -35.17
C ILE A 70 9.54 2.65 -35.96
N ASP A 71 9.21 2.41 -37.27
CA ASP A 71 10.16 1.87 -38.24
C ASP A 71 11.07 2.96 -38.82
N GLU A 72 11.95 2.56 -39.75
CA GLU A 72 12.92 3.46 -40.41
C GLU A 72 12.27 4.58 -41.24
N GLN A 73 10.99 4.43 -41.64
CA GLN A 73 10.21 5.45 -42.34
C GLN A 73 9.40 6.34 -41.39
N GLY A 74 9.47 6.10 -40.06
CA GLY A 74 8.71 6.81 -39.05
C GLY A 74 7.25 6.32 -38.92
N ASN A 75 6.86 5.17 -39.51
CA ASN A 75 5.53 4.62 -39.34
C ASN A 75 5.40 3.93 -37.97
N ALA A 76 4.27 4.15 -37.28
CA ALA A 76 3.98 3.45 -36.05
C ALA A 76 3.83 1.94 -36.30
N LEU A 77 4.38 1.16 -35.37
CA LEU A 77 4.36 -0.30 -35.40
C LEU A 77 3.28 -0.84 -34.47
N GLU A 78 2.52 -1.80 -34.97
CA GLU A 78 1.69 -2.65 -34.13
C GLU A 78 2.57 -3.63 -33.36
N PHE A 79 2.18 -3.96 -32.11
CA PHE A 79 2.92 -4.89 -31.27
C PHE A 79 2.01 -5.77 -30.41
N GLU A 80 2.51 -6.95 -30.09
CA GLU A 80 2.04 -7.80 -28.99
C GLU A 80 3.00 -7.61 -27.81
N VAL A 81 2.46 -7.45 -26.59
CA VAL A 81 3.26 -7.23 -25.38
C VAL A 81 3.33 -8.48 -24.53
N ALA A 82 4.54 -8.82 -24.10
CA ALA A 82 4.79 -9.78 -23.02
C ALA A 82 5.40 -9.04 -21.83
N SER A 83 4.93 -9.38 -20.62
CA SER A 83 5.35 -8.74 -19.38
C SER A 83 6.14 -9.67 -18.48
N SER A 84 7.10 -9.11 -17.76
CA SER A 84 7.82 -9.71 -16.64
C SER A 84 8.13 -8.59 -15.62
N PRO A 85 8.39 -8.88 -14.35
CA PRO A 85 8.74 -7.85 -13.36
C PRO A 85 9.86 -6.90 -13.78
N HIS A 86 10.82 -7.35 -14.56
CA HIS A 86 12.03 -6.60 -14.94
C HIS A 86 12.00 -6.03 -16.36
N VAL A 87 11.07 -6.46 -17.24
CA VAL A 87 11.06 -6.06 -18.64
C VAL A 87 9.68 -6.21 -19.28
N LEU A 88 9.33 -5.27 -20.16
CA LEU A 88 8.30 -5.46 -21.19
C LEU A 88 8.97 -5.78 -22.52
N THR A 89 8.40 -6.73 -23.23
CA THR A 89 8.86 -7.16 -24.57
C THR A 89 7.75 -6.91 -25.57
N PHE A 90 8.03 -6.22 -26.67
CA PHE A 90 7.09 -5.86 -27.71
C PHE A 90 7.49 -6.54 -29.01
N GLN A 91 6.69 -7.51 -29.44
CA GLN A 91 6.89 -8.20 -30.71
C GLN A 91 6.26 -7.39 -31.85
N THR A 92 7.07 -7.00 -32.83
CA THR A 92 6.66 -6.21 -33.99
C THR A 92 7.06 -6.90 -35.28
N ARG A 93 6.55 -6.40 -36.42
CA ARG A 93 6.93 -6.89 -37.76
C ARG A 93 8.40 -6.72 -38.16
N ILE A 94 9.14 -5.81 -37.48
CA ILE A 94 10.57 -5.52 -37.75
C ILE A 94 11.50 -6.13 -36.67
N GLY A 95 10.96 -6.79 -35.67
CA GLY A 95 11.72 -7.40 -34.59
C GLY A 95 11.19 -7.02 -33.21
N GLU A 96 11.97 -7.38 -32.21
CA GLU A 96 11.62 -7.25 -30.81
C GLU A 96 12.15 -5.95 -30.24
N PHE A 97 11.25 -5.10 -29.68
CA PHE A 97 11.62 -3.98 -28.81
C PHE A 97 11.45 -4.42 -27.37
N ARG A 98 12.20 -3.80 -26.47
CA ARG A 98 12.12 -4.04 -25.02
C ARG A 98 12.06 -2.72 -24.27
N LEU A 99 11.44 -2.74 -23.09
CA LEU A 99 11.46 -1.63 -22.14
C LEU A 99 11.86 -2.15 -20.77
N ALA A 100 12.90 -1.56 -20.20
CA ALA A 100 13.34 -1.82 -18.83
C ALA A 100 13.69 -0.51 -18.12
N PHE A 101 13.74 -0.52 -16.79
CA PHE A 101 14.21 0.60 -16.00
C PHE A 101 15.72 0.51 -15.80
N GLN A 102 16.47 1.53 -16.23
CA GLN A 102 17.88 1.67 -15.89
C GLN A 102 18.04 2.04 -14.42
N ASP A 103 17.25 3.00 -13.95
CA ASP A 103 17.13 3.46 -12.57
C ASP A 103 15.70 3.95 -12.30
N GLU A 104 15.43 4.48 -11.09
CA GLU A 104 14.10 4.90 -10.67
C GLU A 104 13.49 6.07 -11.47
N ARG A 105 14.28 6.72 -12.35
CA ARG A 105 13.87 7.90 -13.16
C ARG A 105 13.91 7.62 -14.64
N THR A 106 14.57 6.54 -15.09
CA THR A 106 14.96 6.34 -16.49
C THR A 106 14.36 5.05 -17.03
N MET A 107 13.45 5.22 -17.99
CA MET A 107 12.95 4.16 -18.86
C MET A 107 13.85 4.02 -20.07
N SER A 108 14.26 2.81 -20.41
CA SER A 108 15.19 2.51 -21.49
C SER A 108 14.50 1.61 -22.52
N PHE A 109 14.37 2.10 -23.75
CA PHE A 109 13.84 1.36 -24.88
C PHE A 109 14.99 0.72 -25.64
N GLY A 110 15.09 -0.61 -25.60
CA GLY A 110 15.99 -1.39 -26.43
C GLY A 110 15.41 -1.59 -27.84
N MET A 111 16.21 -1.33 -28.84
CA MET A 111 15.83 -1.43 -30.25
C MET A 111 16.09 -2.83 -30.84
N PRO A 112 15.33 -3.28 -31.85
CA PRO A 112 15.62 -4.52 -32.56
C PRO A 112 16.93 -4.43 -33.35
N ASP A 113 17.63 -5.54 -33.49
CA ASP A 113 18.88 -5.61 -34.24
C ASP A 113 18.65 -5.49 -35.75
N GLY A 114 19.61 -4.90 -36.46
CA GLY A 114 19.71 -4.90 -37.91
C GLY A 114 18.79 -3.94 -38.67
N THR A 115 17.90 -3.21 -37.97
CA THR A 115 16.94 -2.29 -38.62
C THR A 115 16.92 -0.95 -37.91
N ALA A 116 17.02 0.16 -38.66
CA ALA A 116 16.82 1.50 -38.10
C ALA A 116 15.40 1.62 -37.53
N SER A 117 15.30 2.09 -36.30
CA SER A 117 14.02 2.17 -35.59
C SER A 117 14.07 3.21 -34.46
N GLY A 118 12.95 3.49 -33.83
CA GLY A 118 12.91 4.51 -32.79
C GLY A 118 11.60 4.55 -32.02
N ILE A 119 11.39 5.67 -31.34
CA ILE A 119 10.15 5.96 -30.63
C ILE A 119 9.61 7.33 -31.05
N ARG A 120 8.29 7.44 -30.97
CA ARG A 120 7.56 8.70 -31.06
C ARG A 120 6.74 8.87 -29.79
N PHE A 121 6.67 10.08 -29.24
CA PHE A 121 5.81 10.37 -28.09
C PHE A 121 5.32 11.82 -28.12
N HIS A 122 4.23 12.08 -27.39
CA HIS A 122 3.72 13.43 -27.17
C HIS A 122 4.05 13.89 -25.75
N ALA A 123 4.51 15.16 -25.65
CA ALA A 123 4.76 15.84 -24.38
C ALA A 123 4.31 17.31 -24.46
N ALA A 124 3.96 17.90 -23.31
CA ALA A 124 3.49 19.28 -23.19
C ALA A 124 4.43 20.15 -22.31
N PRO A 125 5.69 20.39 -22.72
CA PRO A 125 6.62 21.21 -21.97
C PRO A 125 6.27 22.71 -22.06
N GLN A 126 6.70 23.48 -21.06
CA GLN A 126 6.70 24.93 -21.10
C GLN A 126 7.85 25.44 -21.95
N TYR A 127 8.96 24.73 -21.97
CA TYR A 127 10.16 25.07 -22.72
C TYR A 127 10.91 23.80 -23.15
N TRP A 128 11.56 23.79 -24.29
CA TRP A 128 12.33 22.66 -24.80
C TRP A 128 13.62 23.09 -25.50
N GLU A 129 14.58 22.18 -25.52
CA GLU A 129 15.87 22.36 -26.20
C GLU A 129 16.25 21.01 -26.86
N GLN A 130 16.62 21.08 -28.13
CA GLN A 130 17.16 19.92 -28.84
C GLN A 130 18.67 19.85 -28.60
N THR A 131 19.15 18.65 -28.21
CA THR A 131 20.58 18.39 -28.01
C THR A 131 21.12 17.49 -29.11
N ARG A 132 22.46 17.34 -29.16
CA ARG A 132 23.11 16.44 -30.13
C ARG A 132 22.65 14.98 -29.99
N LEU A 133 22.34 14.53 -28.78
CA LEU A 133 22.01 13.12 -28.45
C LEU A 133 20.52 12.91 -28.14
N GLY A 134 19.68 13.96 -28.20
CA GLY A 134 18.27 13.86 -27.86
C GLY A 134 17.64 15.24 -27.60
N GLY A 135 17.07 15.45 -26.41
CA GLY A 135 16.45 16.70 -26.03
C GLY A 135 16.18 16.82 -24.54
N ILE A 136 15.87 18.07 -24.14
CA ILE A 136 15.54 18.47 -22.77
C ILE A 136 14.21 19.19 -22.79
N PHE A 137 13.26 18.80 -21.98
CA PHE A 137 11.96 19.42 -21.80
C PHE A 137 11.83 19.91 -20.37
N ARG A 138 11.44 21.19 -20.22
CA ARG A 138 11.24 21.83 -18.92
C ARG A 138 9.76 22.05 -18.69
N SER A 139 9.27 21.55 -17.57
CA SER A 139 7.89 21.66 -17.13
C SER A 139 7.83 21.58 -15.60
N VAL A 140 6.69 21.22 -15.04
CA VAL A 140 6.55 20.89 -13.59
C VAL A 140 7.55 19.79 -13.19
N ARG A 141 7.75 18.81 -14.05
CA ARG A 141 8.87 17.87 -14.02
C ARG A 141 9.66 18.00 -15.31
N ASN A 142 10.97 17.93 -15.20
CA ASN A 142 11.82 17.98 -16.39
C ASN A 142 11.94 16.59 -17.00
N LEU A 143 11.97 16.54 -18.32
CA LEU A 143 12.20 15.33 -19.08
C LEU A 143 13.45 15.47 -19.91
N THR A 144 14.27 14.44 -19.94
CA THR A 144 15.37 14.31 -20.90
C THR A 144 15.19 13.02 -21.69
N TYR A 145 15.56 13.04 -22.96
CA TYR A 145 15.68 11.84 -23.77
C TYR A 145 16.99 11.88 -24.55
N ASN A 146 17.66 10.74 -24.64
CA ASN A 146 18.94 10.60 -25.30
C ASN A 146 19.20 9.16 -25.76
N SER A 147 20.18 8.99 -26.64
CA SER A 147 20.54 7.68 -27.16
C SER A 147 22.06 7.50 -27.26
N ASN A 148 22.52 6.24 -27.10
CA ASN A 148 23.88 5.83 -27.43
C ASN A 148 24.03 5.42 -28.90
N GLY A 149 22.93 5.36 -29.68
CA GLY A 149 22.91 5.04 -31.10
C GLY A 149 23.31 6.21 -31.99
N GLN A 150 23.66 5.91 -33.25
CA GLN A 150 23.76 6.94 -34.27
C GLN A 150 22.33 7.47 -34.56
N ILE A 151 22.08 8.72 -34.23
CA ILE A 151 20.79 9.36 -34.48
C ILE A 151 20.68 9.65 -35.99
N LEU A 152 19.65 9.11 -36.64
CA LEU A 152 19.30 9.34 -38.02
C LEU A 152 18.34 10.51 -38.17
N SER A 153 17.40 10.62 -37.25
CA SER A 153 16.44 11.72 -37.15
C SER A 153 16.11 12.04 -35.71
N ASN A 154 15.99 13.29 -35.36
CA ASN A 154 15.49 13.79 -34.11
C ASN A 154 14.67 15.03 -34.37
N SER A 155 13.36 14.97 -34.25
CA SER A 155 12.45 16.07 -34.54
C SER A 155 11.52 16.38 -33.37
N ILE A 156 11.27 17.65 -33.14
CA ILE A 156 10.32 18.16 -32.17
C ILE A 156 9.35 19.08 -32.94
N THR A 157 8.14 18.58 -33.18
CA THR A 157 7.15 19.24 -34.04
C THR A 157 5.98 19.73 -33.20
N PRO A 158 5.58 21.01 -33.29
CA PRO A 158 4.39 21.51 -32.62
C PRO A 158 3.14 20.79 -33.08
N VAL A 159 2.31 20.37 -32.12
CA VAL A 159 1.00 19.74 -32.36
C VAL A 159 -0.03 20.32 -31.41
N ARG A 160 -1.29 20.01 -31.59
CA ARG A 160 -2.34 20.48 -30.67
C ARG A 160 -2.06 20.00 -29.23
N GLY A 161 -1.88 20.93 -28.32
CA GLY A 161 -1.70 20.65 -26.89
C GLY A 161 -0.26 20.35 -26.47
N GLY A 162 0.74 20.50 -27.34
CA GLY A 162 2.15 20.30 -27.01
C GLY A 162 3.06 20.06 -28.20
N TYR A 163 3.92 19.07 -28.09
CA TYR A 163 4.91 18.71 -29.09
C TYR A 163 4.93 17.20 -29.30
N GLN A 164 5.04 16.78 -30.56
CA GLN A 164 5.39 15.42 -30.92
C GLN A 164 6.91 15.33 -31.05
N VAL A 165 7.51 14.41 -30.33
CA VAL A 165 8.93 14.06 -30.42
C VAL A 165 9.05 12.78 -31.22
N GLU A 166 10.01 12.74 -32.15
CA GLU A 166 10.37 11.55 -32.88
C GLU A 166 11.89 11.41 -32.90
N ILE A 167 12.40 10.30 -32.40
CA ILE A 167 13.81 9.96 -32.44
C ILE A 167 14.00 8.62 -33.12
N LEU A 168 14.82 8.59 -34.18
CA LEU A 168 15.16 7.42 -34.96
C LEU A 168 16.67 7.18 -34.87
N VAL A 169 17.05 5.96 -34.58
CA VAL A 169 18.45 5.56 -34.46
C VAL A 169 18.79 4.41 -35.39
N GLN A 170 20.04 4.37 -35.82
CA GLN A 170 20.58 3.21 -36.53
C GLN A 170 20.67 2.04 -35.55
N ALA A 171 20.14 0.91 -35.98
CA ALA A 171 20.15 -0.29 -35.15
C ALA A 171 21.50 -1.01 -35.27
N ASP A 172 22.18 -1.10 -34.16
CA ASP A 172 23.23 -2.07 -33.87
C ASP A 172 22.85 -2.74 -32.55
N GLN A 173 23.54 -3.81 -32.18
CA GLN A 173 23.33 -4.48 -30.89
C GLN A 173 23.46 -3.49 -29.73
N ASP A 174 22.63 -3.64 -28.70
CA ASP A 174 22.65 -2.85 -27.47
C ASP A 174 22.34 -1.35 -27.62
N ARG A 175 21.62 -0.95 -28.68
CA ARG A 175 21.16 0.44 -28.82
C ARG A 175 19.96 0.74 -27.99
N VAL A 176 19.97 1.91 -27.38
CA VAL A 176 18.98 2.34 -26.38
C VAL A 176 18.54 3.77 -26.69
N ILE A 177 17.26 4.02 -26.50
CA ILE A 177 16.73 5.36 -26.30
C ILE A 177 16.26 5.44 -24.85
N ASN A 178 16.90 6.28 -24.06
CA ASN A 178 16.49 6.62 -22.70
C ASN A 178 15.46 7.74 -22.70
N VAL A 179 14.46 7.59 -21.84
CA VAL A 179 13.51 8.66 -21.49
C VAL A 179 13.53 8.77 -19.95
N ALA A 180 14.12 9.86 -19.46
CA ALA A 180 14.25 10.12 -18.03
C ALA A 180 13.34 11.28 -17.61
N ILE A 181 12.59 11.09 -16.53
CA ILE A 181 11.73 12.10 -15.91
C ILE A 181 12.32 12.45 -14.55
N HIS A 182 12.73 13.70 -14.41
CA HIS A 182 13.42 14.22 -13.23
C HIS A 182 12.40 14.78 -12.24
N PRO A 183 12.32 14.26 -11.02
CA PRO A 183 11.41 14.76 -9.98
C PRO A 183 11.85 16.11 -9.41
N SER A 184 13.07 16.56 -9.73
CA SER A 184 13.64 17.87 -9.35
C SER A 184 13.82 18.77 -10.56
N ALA A 185 14.35 19.97 -10.34
CA ALA A 185 14.68 20.93 -11.40
C ALA A 185 15.92 20.56 -12.25
N THR A 186 16.57 19.43 -11.98
CA THR A 186 17.72 18.96 -12.78
C THR A 186 17.33 18.64 -14.22
N THR A 187 18.25 18.86 -15.12
CA THR A 187 18.10 18.59 -16.57
C THR A 187 19.29 17.83 -17.14
N GLU A 188 20.13 17.27 -16.29
CA GLU A 188 21.27 16.48 -16.74
C GLU A 188 20.76 15.15 -17.33
N PRO A 189 21.03 14.85 -18.60
CA PRO A 189 20.65 13.59 -19.20
C PRO A 189 21.33 12.44 -18.48
N THR A 190 20.59 11.36 -18.24
CA THR A 190 21.14 10.11 -17.69
C THR A 190 22.14 9.52 -18.70
N GLU A 191 23.26 8.98 -18.22
CA GLU A 191 24.17 8.18 -19.03
C GLU A 191 23.43 7.02 -19.68
N VAL A 192 23.63 6.79 -20.97
CA VAL A 192 22.99 5.69 -21.69
C VAL A 192 23.87 4.45 -21.65
N LEU A 193 23.48 3.48 -20.85
CA LEU A 193 24.15 2.17 -20.80
C LEU A 193 23.73 1.26 -21.97
N PRO A 194 24.53 0.26 -22.34
CA PRO A 194 24.10 -0.80 -23.25
C PRO A 194 22.85 -1.51 -22.73
N PHE A 195 21.91 -1.87 -23.62
CA PHE A 195 20.65 -2.48 -23.17
C PHE A 195 20.84 -3.83 -22.46
N SER A 196 21.83 -4.63 -22.87
CA SER A 196 22.21 -5.86 -22.19
C SER A 196 22.56 -5.64 -20.70
N SER A 197 23.30 -4.57 -20.40
CA SER A 197 23.64 -4.19 -19.02
C SER A 197 22.39 -3.73 -18.23
N ILE A 198 21.50 -2.97 -18.86
CA ILE A 198 20.25 -2.53 -18.22
C ILE A 198 19.36 -3.73 -17.88
N MET A 199 19.24 -4.68 -18.81
CA MET A 199 18.50 -5.92 -18.61
C MET A 199 19.05 -6.72 -17.44
N GLU A 200 20.36 -6.95 -17.40
CA GLU A 200 21.03 -7.67 -16.32
C GLU A 200 20.81 -6.97 -14.97
N MET A 201 20.96 -5.66 -14.92
CA MET A 201 20.74 -4.88 -13.69
C MET A 201 19.28 -5.00 -13.21
N SER A 202 18.32 -4.85 -14.11
CA SER A 202 16.90 -4.92 -13.79
C SER A 202 16.50 -6.33 -13.33
N GLU A 203 16.94 -7.36 -14.04
CA GLU A 203 16.71 -8.76 -13.69
C GLU A 203 17.31 -9.11 -12.32
N ASN A 204 18.56 -8.70 -12.07
CA ASN A 204 19.24 -8.95 -10.81
C ASN A 204 18.59 -8.24 -9.62
N ARG A 205 18.01 -7.04 -9.80
CA ARG A 205 17.21 -6.36 -8.77
C ARG A 205 16.05 -7.23 -8.30
N TRP A 206 15.26 -7.75 -9.23
CA TRP A 206 14.08 -8.56 -8.93
C TRP A 206 14.45 -9.97 -8.44
N ILE A 207 15.47 -10.61 -8.99
CA ILE A 207 15.99 -11.89 -8.46
C ILE A 207 16.44 -11.72 -7.01
N SER A 208 17.19 -10.65 -6.72
CA SER A 208 17.66 -10.35 -5.36
C SER A 208 16.49 -10.04 -4.40
N TRP A 209 15.42 -9.42 -4.90
CA TRP A 209 14.21 -9.18 -4.14
C TRP A 209 13.53 -10.51 -3.74
N PHE A 210 13.23 -11.38 -4.70
CA PHE A 210 12.57 -12.65 -4.43
C PHE A 210 13.41 -13.65 -3.65
N LYS A 211 14.73 -13.59 -3.71
CA LYS A 211 15.61 -14.48 -2.92
C LYS A 211 15.53 -14.25 -1.41
N ARG A 212 15.03 -13.11 -0.96
CA ARG A 212 14.94 -12.76 0.46
C ARG A 212 13.66 -13.25 1.13
N VAL A 213 12.64 -13.62 0.35
CA VAL A 213 11.32 -13.92 0.89
C VAL A 213 11.25 -15.38 1.38
N PRO A 214 10.54 -15.65 2.49
CA PRO A 214 10.33 -17.02 2.98
C PRO A 214 9.51 -17.87 2.00
N PRO A 215 9.62 -19.20 2.05
CA PRO A 215 8.76 -20.09 1.28
C PRO A 215 7.32 -20.12 1.83
N VAL A 216 6.37 -20.46 0.96
CA VAL A 216 4.95 -20.68 1.28
C VAL A 216 4.42 -21.96 0.63
N ASP A 217 3.20 -22.36 0.98
CA ASP A 217 2.53 -23.49 0.35
C ASP A 217 2.30 -23.23 -1.15
N GLU A 218 2.50 -24.26 -1.97
CA GLU A 218 2.43 -24.18 -3.44
C GLU A 218 1.12 -23.55 -3.95
N LYS A 219 -0.01 -23.86 -3.31
CA LYS A 219 -1.32 -23.31 -3.68
C LYS A 219 -1.41 -21.77 -3.64
N TYR A 220 -0.53 -21.11 -2.86
CA TYR A 220 -0.47 -19.65 -2.76
C TYR A 220 0.70 -19.03 -3.53
N ALA A 221 1.62 -19.83 -4.07
CA ALA A 221 2.90 -19.37 -4.60
C ALA A 221 2.76 -18.26 -5.66
N ARG A 222 1.77 -18.38 -6.56
CA ARG A 222 1.54 -17.39 -7.63
C ARG A 222 1.11 -16.04 -7.06
N MET A 223 0.06 -16.01 -6.24
CA MET A 223 -0.43 -14.77 -5.60
C MET A 223 0.61 -14.21 -4.64
N TYR A 224 1.34 -15.06 -3.94
CA TYR A 224 2.44 -14.66 -3.06
C TYR A 224 3.57 -13.97 -3.82
N GLY A 225 3.98 -14.53 -4.96
CA GLY A 225 4.95 -13.88 -5.83
C GLY A 225 4.45 -12.53 -6.36
N TYR A 226 3.19 -12.47 -6.76
CA TYR A 226 2.56 -11.23 -7.20
C TYR A 226 2.46 -10.19 -6.07
N ALA A 227 2.03 -10.60 -4.87
CA ALA A 227 1.99 -9.71 -3.71
C ALA A 227 3.38 -9.12 -3.38
N TRP A 228 4.45 -9.93 -3.44
CA TRP A 228 5.81 -9.43 -3.27
C TRP A 228 6.25 -8.51 -4.41
N TRP A 229 5.79 -8.74 -5.64
CA TRP A 229 6.00 -7.80 -6.74
C TRP A 229 5.29 -6.48 -6.47
N VAL A 230 4.04 -6.49 -6.01
CA VAL A 230 3.30 -5.27 -5.61
C VAL A 230 4.04 -4.53 -4.50
N MET A 231 4.54 -5.24 -3.47
CA MET A 231 5.35 -4.65 -2.40
C MET A 231 6.61 -3.95 -2.95
N GLY A 232 7.30 -4.56 -3.91
CA GLY A 232 8.48 -3.93 -4.55
C GLY A 232 8.10 -2.79 -5.50
N ASN A 233 7.06 -3.01 -6.33
CA ASN A 233 6.59 -2.05 -7.32
C ASN A 233 6.07 -0.75 -6.70
N ASN A 234 5.38 -0.82 -5.55
CA ASN A 234 4.81 0.35 -4.88
C ASN A 234 5.80 1.12 -3.97
N LEU A 235 7.04 0.64 -3.82
CA LEU A 235 8.09 1.41 -3.14
C LEU A 235 8.49 2.65 -3.95
N ILE A 236 8.77 3.73 -3.24
CA ILE A 236 9.29 4.99 -3.79
C ILE A 236 10.58 5.40 -3.07
N SER A 237 11.53 5.94 -3.83
CA SER A 237 12.76 6.52 -3.28
C SER A 237 12.48 7.83 -2.54
N PRO A 238 13.34 8.21 -1.56
CA PRO A 238 13.22 9.48 -0.85
C PRO A 238 13.16 10.68 -1.80
N LEU A 239 12.17 11.56 -1.58
CA LEU A 239 11.99 12.81 -2.31
C LEU A 239 11.06 13.75 -1.53
N GLY A 240 11.39 15.06 -1.48
CA GLY A 240 10.56 16.05 -0.79
C GLY A 240 10.36 15.68 0.67
N GLU A 241 9.09 15.58 1.11
CA GLU A 241 8.76 15.18 2.46
C GLU A 241 8.89 13.66 2.71
N VAL A 242 9.00 12.84 1.68
CA VAL A 242 9.29 11.41 1.83
C VAL A 242 10.76 11.20 2.17
N ALA A 243 11.07 11.09 3.48
CA ALA A 243 12.45 11.06 3.99
C ALA A 243 13.15 9.68 3.88
N TYR A 244 12.40 8.61 3.72
CA TYR A 244 12.89 7.23 3.65
C TYR A 244 12.28 6.50 2.45
N GLU A 245 12.97 5.46 1.97
CA GLU A 245 12.32 4.54 1.04
C GLU A 245 11.10 3.92 1.73
N ALA A 246 9.92 4.16 1.17
CA ALA A 246 8.66 3.76 1.75
C ALA A 246 7.64 3.39 0.68
N MET A 247 6.57 2.73 1.09
CA MET A 247 5.58 2.17 0.19
C MET A 247 4.30 3.01 0.15
N MET A 248 3.88 3.38 -1.05
CA MET A 248 2.52 3.87 -1.30
C MET A 248 1.50 2.72 -1.22
N PRO A 249 0.29 2.94 -0.68
CA PRO A 249 -0.77 1.93 -0.71
C PRO A 249 -1.11 1.45 -2.12
N SER A 250 -1.14 2.38 -3.09
CA SER A 250 -1.23 2.06 -4.52
C SER A 250 -0.65 3.23 -5.32
N LYS A 251 0.31 2.96 -6.19
CA LYS A 251 0.88 4.00 -7.09
C LYS A 251 -0.13 4.56 -8.10
N ILE A 252 -1.29 3.92 -8.26
CA ILE A 252 -2.35 4.37 -9.17
C ILE A 252 -3.34 5.28 -8.45
N ASN A 253 -3.77 4.89 -7.23
CA ASN A 253 -4.90 5.50 -6.55
C ASN A 253 -4.50 6.29 -5.31
N TYR A 254 -3.45 5.86 -4.59
CA TYR A 254 -3.06 6.38 -3.29
C TYR A 254 -1.56 6.74 -3.29
N VAL A 255 -1.24 7.91 -3.88
CA VAL A 255 0.14 8.34 -4.17
C VAL A 255 0.80 9.11 -3.02
N GLY A 256 0.59 8.64 -1.80
CA GLY A 256 1.19 9.15 -0.56
C GLY A 256 1.50 8.01 0.40
N LEU A 257 1.97 8.35 1.59
CA LEU A 257 2.22 7.41 2.68
C LEU A 257 1.17 7.66 3.76
N TRP A 258 0.26 6.72 4.00
CA TRP A 258 -0.70 6.78 5.11
C TRP A 258 -0.14 6.08 6.33
N LEU A 259 -0.46 6.62 7.52
CA LEU A 259 0.08 6.16 8.80
C LEU A 259 -0.20 4.67 9.04
N TRP A 260 -1.45 4.24 8.95
CA TRP A 260 -1.80 2.86 9.31
C TRP A 260 -1.44 1.86 8.21
N ASP A 261 -1.43 2.29 6.92
CA ASP A 261 -0.91 1.52 5.79
C ASP A 261 0.57 1.21 5.99
N SER A 262 1.36 2.20 6.38
CA SER A 262 2.78 2.02 6.65
C SER A 262 3.04 0.99 7.75
N ALA A 263 2.20 0.95 8.79
CA ALA A 263 2.26 -0.08 9.82
C ALA A 263 2.00 -1.49 9.26
N LEU A 264 1.00 -1.63 8.38
CA LEU A 264 0.67 -2.91 7.75
C LEU A 264 1.73 -3.33 6.71
N HIS A 265 2.24 -2.39 5.92
CA HIS A 265 3.34 -2.67 4.97
C HIS A 265 4.58 -3.21 5.68
N ALA A 266 4.92 -2.65 6.85
CA ALA A 266 6.03 -3.10 7.66
C ALA A 266 5.94 -4.59 8.06
N LEU A 267 4.71 -5.13 8.22
CA LEU A 267 4.50 -6.53 8.57
C LEU A 267 5.01 -7.51 7.50
N ALA A 268 4.87 -7.18 6.21
CA ALA A 268 5.42 -8.00 5.15
C ALA A 268 6.95 -7.85 5.08
N TYR A 269 7.44 -6.61 5.05
CA TYR A 269 8.88 -6.36 4.90
C TYR A 269 9.71 -6.98 6.03
N ARG A 270 9.18 -7.14 7.25
CA ARG A 270 9.90 -7.78 8.36
C ARG A 270 10.42 -9.19 8.04
N HIS A 271 9.80 -9.86 7.06
CA HIS A 271 10.19 -11.20 6.65
C HIS A 271 11.33 -11.25 5.61
N ALA A 272 11.61 -10.12 4.93
CA ALA A 272 12.57 -10.05 3.83
C ALA A 272 13.65 -8.98 4.02
N ASP A 273 13.30 -7.84 4.63
CA ASP A 273 14.19 -6.69 4.80
C ASP A 273 13.78 -5.89 6.05
N ALA A 274 14.44 -6.18 7.16
CA ALA A 274 14.11 -5.58 8.47
C ALA A 274 14.31 -4.06 8.49
N ASP A 275 15.33 -3.54 7.78
CA ASP A 275 15.58 -2.10 7.73
C ASP A 275 14.51 -1.39 6.90
N LEU A 276 14.07 -1.98 5.79
CA LEU A 276 12.95 -1.47 5.01
C LEU A 276 11.65 -1.49 5.82
N ALA A 277 11.41 -2.53 6.63
CA ALA A 277 10.27 -2.58 7.55
C ALA A 277 10.31 -1.45 8.58
N ARG A 278 11.47 -1.19 9.20
CA ARG A 278 11.66 -0.07 10.15
C ARG A 278 11.47 1.29 9.48
N ASN A 279 11.90 1.42 8.22
CA ASN A 279 11.77 2.65 7.45
C ASN A 279 10.31 3.02 7.16
N GLN A 280 9.38 2.04 7.04
CA GLN A 280 7.95 2.36 6.94
C GLN A 280 7.45 3.14 8.17
N ILE A 281 7.91 2.76 9.36
CA ILE A 281 7.57 3.43 10.62
C ILE A 281 8.30 4.77 10.75
N ARG A 282 9.60 4.82 10.45
CA ARG A 282 10.40 6.05 10.47
C ARG A 282 9.85 7.12 9.54
N ALA A 283 9.40 6.74 8.35
CA ALA A 283 8.86 7.67 7.36
C ALA A 283 7.65 8.44 7.91
N VAL A 284 6.80 7.79 8.69
CA VAL A 284 5.66 8.46 9.34
C VAL A 284 6.11 9.29 10.53
N LEU A 285 6.96 8.74 11.40
CA LEU A 285 7.41 9.40 12.63
C LEU A 285 8.26 10.66 12.37
N ALA A 286 8.95 10.73 11.22
CA ALA A 286 9.74 11.89 10.81
C ALA A 286 8.92 13.20 10.76
N HIS A 287 7.60 13.08 10.59
CA HIS A 287 6.68 14.21 10.44
C HIS A 287 5.76 14.44 11.64
N GLN A 288 6.17 13.97 12.84
CA GLN A 288 5.39 14.23 14.05
C GLN A 288 5.29 15.73 14.33
N LEU A 289 4.06 16.22 14.48
CA LEU A 289 3.78 17.62 14.79
C LEU A 289 4.22 17.98 16.21
N PRO A 290 4.43 19.29 16.52
CA PRO A 290 4.87 19.73 17.84
C PRO A 290 3.95 19.31 19.00
N ASN A 291 2.63 19.17 18.75
CA ASN A 291 1.66 18.70 19.73
C ASN A 291 1.64 17.17 19.91
N GLY A 292 2.47 16.43 19.18
CA GLY A 292 2.55 14.98 19.24
C GLY A 292 1.70 14.22 18.20
N MET A 293 0.82 14.90 17.46
CA MET A 293 0.03 14.32 16.39
C MET A 293 0.92 13.80 15.27
N LEU A 294 0.50 12.71 14.62
CA LEU A 294 1.07 12.24 13.35
C LEU A 294 0.11 12.59 12.20
N PRO A 295 0.62 13.00 11.04
CA PRO A 295 -0.21 13.34 9.89
C PRO A 295 -0.99 12.12 9.38
N ASP A 296 -2.13 12.38 8.74
CA ASP A 296 -2.92 11.38 8.03
C ASP A 296 -2.13 10.75 6.88
N ALA A 297 -1.57 11.62 6.04
CA ALA A 297 -0.78 11.21 4.88
C ALA A 297 0.39 12.15 4.61
N ILE A 298 1.44 11.59 3.99
CA ILE A 298 2.69 12.27 3.61
C ILE A 298 2.85 12.11 2.09
N TYR A 299 3.03 13.23 1.40
CA TYR A 299 3.29 13.29 -0.03
C TYR A 299 4.65 13.92 -0.28
N ASP A 300 5.22 13.76 -1.45
CA ASP A 300 6.46 14.45 -1.84
C ASP A 300 6.37 15.98 -1.63
N GLU A 301 5.18 16.54 -1.85
CA GLU A 301 4.93 17.98 -1.85
C GLU A 301 4.47 18.53 -0.49
N GLY A 302 4.20 17.67 0.50
CA GLY A 302 3.74 18.12 1.82
C GLY A 302 2.91 17.10 2.60
N LEU A 303 2.30 17.58 3.69
CA LEU A 303 1.61 16.77 4.68
C LEU A 303 0.11 17.02 4.67
N VAL A 304 -0.68 16.00 4.94
CA VAL A 304 -2.10 16.12 5.27
C VAL A 304 -2.32 15.79 6.73
N TYR A 305 -2.74 16.76 7.50
CA TYR A 305 -3.08 16.64 8.94
C TYR A 305 -4.33 17.44 9.31
N THR A 306 -4.95 18.14 8.34
CA THR A 306 -6.24 18.81 8.44
C THR A 306 -6.99 18.61 7.13
N ILE A 307 -8.30 18.38 7.23
CA ILE A 307 -9.20 18.21 6.08
C ILE A 307 -10.48 18.98 6.39
N ASP A 308 -11.08 19.61 5.35
CA ASP A 308 -12.31 20.42 5.48
C ASP A 308 -13.59 19.67 5.10
N HIS A 309 -13.49 18.39 4.74
CA HIS A 309 -14.61 17.56 4.30
C HIS A 309 -14.55 16.16 4.96
N PRO A 310 -15.67 15.55 5.38
CA PRO A 310 -17.05 16.09 5.41
C PRO A 310 -17.25 17.16 6.48
N ILE A 311 -16.34 17.30 7.40
CA ILE A 311 -16.25 18.35 8.43
C ILE A 311 -14.83 18.88 8.49
N SER A 312 -14.65 20.14 8.92
CA SER A 312 -13.31 20.68 9.11
C SER A 312 -12.70 20.19 10.42
N GLY A 313 -11.46 19.66 10.37
CA GLY A 313 -10.78 19.18 11.56
C GLY A 313 -9.39 18.62 11.34
N SER A 314 -8.74 18.27 12.43
CA SER A 314 -7.48 17.54 12.42
C SER A 314 -7.72 16.08 12.05
N VAL A 315 -6.87 15.51 11.18
CA VAL A 315 -6.98 14.13 10.72
C VAL A 315 -5.67 13.40 10.88
N THR A 316 -5.75 12.22 11.44
CA THR A 316 -4.68 11.22 11.56
C THR A 316 -5.24 9.85 11.16
N LYS A 317 -4.58 8.75 11.52
CA LYS A 317 -5.08 7.38 11.35
C LYS A 317 -4.93 6.57 12.65
N PRO A 318 -5.54 5.38 12.75
CA PRO A 318 -5.47 4.53 13.93
C PRO A 318 -4.05 4.31 14.45
N PRO A 319 -3.82 4.37 15.78
CA PRO A 319 -2.49 4.34 16.39
C PRO A 319 -1.91 2.92 16.50
N ILE A 320 -1.68 2.26 15.37
CA ILE A 320 -1.17 0.88 15.32
C ILE A 320 0.35 0.75 15.06
N LEU A 321 1.08 1.87 14.95
CA LEU A 321 2.53 1.85 14.71
C LEU A 321 3.32 1.13 15.81
N ALA A 322 2.95 1.31 17.09
CA ALA A 322 3.62 0.65 18.20
C ALA A 322 3.41 -0.88 18.18
N TRP A 323 2.20 -1.32 17.86
CA TRP A 323 1.87 -2.74 17.66
C TRP A 323 2.70 -3.33 16.51
N ALA A 324 2.78 -2.66 15.36
CA ALA A 324 3.61 -3.10 14.25
C ALA A 324 5.10 -3.17 14.63
N ALA A 325 5.63 -2.12 15.29
CA ALA A 325 7.02 -2.08 15.74
C ALA A 325 7.37 -3.22 16.71
N LEU A 326 6.43 -3.62 17.58
CA LEU A 326 6.63 -4.78 18.45
C LEU A 326 6.76 -6.06 17.64
N LYS A 327 5.92 -6.27 16.62
CA LYS A 327 6.02 -7.42 15.71
C LYS A 327 7.32 -7.44 14.90
N LEU A 328 7.83 -6.28 14.51
CA LEU A 328 9.14 -6.18 13.88
C LEU A 328 10.24 -6.65 14.84
N HIS A 329 10.22 -6.16 16.08
CA HIS A 329 11.18 -6.54 17.12
C HIS A 329 11.11 -8.04 17.47
N GLU A 330 9.94 -8.66 17.46
CA GLU A 330 9.78 -10.10 17.66
C GLU A 330 10.40 -10.94 16.53
N THR A 331 10.48 -10.40 15.32
CA THR A 331 11.07 -11.07 14.15
C THR A 331 12.58 -10.82 14.04
N ASP A 332 13.01 -9.57 14.24
CA ASP A 332 14.40 -9.11 14.17
C ASP A 332 14.66 -8.11 15.32
N PRO A 333 15.11 -8.59 16.49
CA PRO A 333 15.27 -7.76 17.69
C PRO A 333 16.24 -6.61 17.51
N ASP A 334 15.78 -5.37 17.67
CA ASP A 334 16.59 -4.17 17.65
C ASP A 334 16.17 -3.20 18.78
N VAL A 335 16.97 -3.19 19.85
CA VAL A 335 16.74 -2.33 21.02
C VAL A 335 16.98 -0.86 20.69
N ASN A 336 17.85 -0.55 19.74
CA ASN A 336 18.14 0.83 19.34
C ASN A 336 16.97 1.42 18.57
N PHE A 337 16.34 0.65 17.69
CA PHE A 337 15.13 1.05 17.01
C PHE A 337 13.99 1.33 18.01
N ILE A 338 13.76 0.45 18.97
CA ILE A 338 12.76 0.70 20.02
C ILE A 338 13.09 1.98 20.80
N ARG A 339 14.36 2.20 21.19
CA ARG A 339 14.78 3.43 21.90
C ARG A 339 14.57 4.70 21.07
N GLU A 340 14.75 4.60 19.75
CA GLU A 340 14.55 5.70 18.80
C GLU A 340 13.08 6.13 18.75
N ILE A 341 12.16 5.17 18.54
CA ILE A 341 10.76 5.46 18.21
C ILE A 341 9.86 5.64 19.43
N TYR A 342 10.18 5.03 20.56
CA TYR A 342 9.33 4.98 21.74
C TYR A 342 8.90 6.36 22.25
N PRO A 343 9.79 7.36 22.40
CA PRO A 343 9.37 8.70 22.85
C PRO A 343 8.38 9.39 21.92
N GLN A 344 8.50 9.16 20.61
CA GLN A 344 7.59 9.75 19.62
C GLN A 344 6.21 9.09 19.69
N LEU A 345 6.15 7.78 19.82
CA LEU A 345 4.91 7.04 19.98
C LEU A 345 4.19 7.38 21.28
N VAL A 346 4.93 7.61 22.37
CA VAL A 346 4.37 8.09 23.66
C VAL A 346 3.73 9.49 23.49
N ARG A 347 4.37 10.40 22.75
CA ARG A 347 3.78 11.72 22.45
C ARG A 347 2.50 11.60 21.61
N PHE A 348 2.47 10.68 20.63
CA PHE A 348 1.26 10.43 19.83
C PHE A 348 0.13 9.86 20.69
N ASN A 349 0.43 8.94 21.60
CA ASN A 349 -0.54 8.45 22.57
C ASN A 349 -1.09 9.59 23.44
N ALA A 350 -0.21 10.45 23.95
CA ALA A 350 -0.61 11.59 24.77
C ALA A 350 -1.51 12.58 24.01
N TRP A 351 -1.26 12.78 22.70
CA TRP A 351 -2.09 13.61 21.84
C TRP A 351 -3.53 13.08 21.78
N TRP A 352 -3.75 11.78 21.63
CA TRP A 352 -5.09 11.19 21.60
C TRP A 352 -5.89 11.53 22.87
N PHE A 353 -5.29 11.35 24.04
CA PHE A 353 -5.96 11.66 25.32
C PHE A 353 -6.10 13.17 25.61
N SER A 354 -5.21 14.01 25.11
CA SER A 354 -5.28 15.45 25.39
C SER A 354 -6.17 16.23 24.43
N MET A 355 -6.44 15.69 23.24
CA MET A 355 -7.17 16.38 22.18
C MET A 355 -8.48 15.70 21.78
N ASN A 356 -8.70 14.46 22.23
CA ASN A 356 -9.84 13.63 21.80
C ASN A 356 -10.48 12.88 22.99
N ASP A 357 -10.39 13.43 24.21
CA ASP A 357 -11.04 13.01 25.45
C ASP A 357 -11.46 14.32 26.14
N ASP A 358 -12.58 14.93 25.71
CA ASP A 358 -12.97 16.29 26.06
C ASP A 358 -13.64 16.39 27.44
N ASP A 359 -14.24 15.31 27.93
CA ASP A 359 -14.83 15.22 29.27
C ASP A 359 -13.84 14.62 30.30
N ASN A 360 -12.65 14.18 29.85
CA ASN A 360 -11.57 13.59 30.66
C ASN A 360 -12.00 12.33 31.43
N ASP A 361 -12.90 11.54 30.88
CA ASP A 361 -13.31 10.27 31.48
C ASP A 361 -12.33 9.13 31.17
N GLY A 362 -11.43 9.33 30.20
CA GLY A 362 -10.37 8.43 29.73
C GLY A 362 -10.84 7.43 28.68
N ILE A 363 -11.96 7.70 28.02
CA ILE A 363 -12.41 7.10 26.77
C ILE A 363 -12.17 8.10 25.65
N VAL A 364 -11.44 7.69 24.64
CA VAL A 364 -11.07 8.57 23.52
C VAL A 364 -12.13 8.49 22.42
N GLN A 365 -12.41 9.64 21.81
CA GLN A 365 -13.38 9.81 20.73
C GLN A 365 -12.68 10.16 19.40
N TYR A 366 -13.34 9.82 18.30
CA TYR A 366 -13.02 10.40 17.00
C TYR A 366 -13.69 11.75 16.84
N THR A 367 -12.94 12.76 16.43
CA THR A 367 -13.42 14.11 16.12
C THR A 367 -13.57 14.35 14.61
N HIS A 368 -13.02 13.45 13.79
CA HIS A 368 -13.13 13.44 12.34
C HIS A 368 -13.24 12.00 11.81
N PRO A 369 -14.18 11.70 10.88
CA PRO A 369 -14.38 10.34 10.37
C PRO A 369 -13.12 9.68 9.82
N TYR A 370 -12.33 10.42 9.06
CA TYR A 370 -11.14 9.89 8.39
C TYR A 370 -10.02 9.46 9.37
N SER A 371 -10.07 9.92 10.61
CA SER A 371 -9.14 9.44 11.64
C SER A 371 -9.39 7.98 12.07
N SER A 372 -10.54 7.42 11.75
CA SER A 372 -10.87 6.02 12.00
C SER A 372 -10.27 5.05 10.97
N GLY A 373 -9.96 5.57 9.77
CA GLY A 373 -9.63 4.77 8.59
C GLY A 373 -10.83 4.15 7.88
N LEU A 374 -12.03 4.11 8.51
CA LEU A 374 -13.28 3.68 7.90
C LEU A 374 -14.09 4.93 7.50
N ASP A 375 -13.61 5.63 6.49
CA ASP A 375 -13.91 7.03 6.19
C ASP A 375 -15.41 7.33 5.95
N ASP A 376 -16.16 6.40 5.33
CA ASP A 376 -17.59 6.51 5.05
C ASP A 376 -18.46 5.51 5.83
N SER A 377 -17.96 4.97 6.94
CA SER A 377 -18.76 4.07 7.78
C SER A 377 -20.08 4.72 8.20
N PRO A 378 -21.21 3.99 8.20
CA PRO A 378 -22.50 4.53 8.61
C PRO A 378 -22.54 4.98 10.08
N LEU A 379 -21.55 4.63 10.87
CA LEU A 379 -21.38 5.12 12.23
C LEU A 379 -21.25 6.65 12.27
N TRP A 380 -20.66 7.26 11.24
CA TRP A 380 -20.46 8.71 11.13
C TRP A 380 -21.68 9.48 10.60
N ASP A 381 -22.68 8.79 10.07
CA ASP A 381 -23.93 9.42 9.60
C ASP A 381 -24.69 10.11 10.76
N TYR A 382 -24.42 9.70 11.99
CA TYR A 382 -25.00 10.30 13.20
C TYR A 382 -24.24 11.53 13.70
N GLY A 383 -23.16 11.93 13.03
CA GLY A 383 -22.31 13.08 13.35
C GLY A 383 -21.17 12.77 14.31
N MET A 384 -20.34 13.77 14.54
CA MET A 384 -19.13 13.70 15.39
C MET A 384 -19.31 14.61 16.62
N PRO A 385 -18.57 14.44 17.73
CA PRO A 385 -17.60 13.36 17.95
C PRO A 385 -18.25 12.02 18.29
N VAL A 386 -17.49 10.92 18.21
CA VAL A 386 -17.95 9.57 18.55
C VAL A 386 -16.88 8.82 19.34
N GLU A 387 -17.19 8.38 20.52
CA GLU A 387 -16.41 7.41 21.30
C GLU A 387 -16.62 6.03 20.67
N SER A 388 -15.57 5.45 20.12
CA SER A 388 -15.72 4.18 19.41
C SER A 388 -14.88 3.07 20.04
N PRO A 389 -15.38 1.82 20.10
CA PRO A 389 -14.65 0.70 20.70
C PRO A 389 -13.31 0.40 20.03
N ASP A 390 -13.17 0.68 18.73
CA ASP A 390 -11.95 0.40 17.97
C ASP A 390 -10.80 1.33 18.36
N ILE A 391 -10.99 2.66 18.42
CA ILE A 391 -9.92 3.58 18.82
C ILE A 391 -9.42 3.25 20.22
N ASN A 392 -10.32 2.94 21.14
CA ASN A 392 -9.98 2.59 22.51
C ASN A 392 -9.29 1.20 22.59
N THR A 393 -9.63 0.28 21.67
CA THR A 393 -8.90 -0.98 21.50
C THR A 393 -7.50 -0.74 20.95
N TYR A 394 -7.33 0.07 19.88
CA TYR A 394 -6.01 0.40 19.34
C TYR A 394 -5.10 1.07 20.40
N LEU A 395 -5.64 1.95 21.22
CA LEU A 395 -4.89 2.56 22.33
C LEU A 395 -4.51 1.54 23.42
N CYS A 396 -5.37 0.56 23.70
CA CYS A 396 -5.02 -0.57 24.57
C CYS A 396 -3.85 -1.38 23.99
N LEU A 397 -3.85 -1.70 22.68
CA LEU A 397 -2.76 -2.41 22.02
C LEU A 397 -1.47 -1.57 21.98
N GLN A 398 -1.59 -0.26 21.76
CA GLN A 398 -0.45 0.65 21.82
C GLN A 398 0.19 0.67 23.22
N MET A 399 -0.62 0.76 24.29
CA MET A 399 -0.12 0.70 25.67
C MET A 399 0.44 -0.69 26.03
N GLU A 400 -0.06 -1.76 25.44
CA GLU A 400 0.55 -3.10 25.54
C GLU A 400 1.95 -3.12 24.92
N ALA A 401 2.10 -2.58 23.71
CA ALA A 401 3.40 -2.45 23.06
C ALA A 401 4.36 -1.59 23.88
N PHE A 402 3.88 -0.48 24.46
CA PHE A 402 4.70 0.37 25.36
C PHE A 402 5.13 -0.36 26.63
N THR A 403 4.29 -1.21 27.19
CA THR A 403 4.68 -2.09 28.30
C THR A 403 5.88 -2.94 27.90
N ARG A 404 5.84 -3.56 26.71
CA ARG A 404 6.93 -4.39 26.21
C ARG A 404 8.19 -3.57 25.87
N PHE A 405 8.03 -2.38 25.27
CA PHE A 405 9.16 -1.49 24.98
C PHE A 405 9.87 -1.05 26.26
N ALA A 406 9.12 -0.67 27.29
CA ALA A 406 9.69 -0.30 28.59
C ALA A 406 10.45 -1.47 29.25
N GLU A 407 9.90 -2.71 29.17
CA GLU A 407 10.59 -3.92 29.63
C GLU A 407 11.90 -4.17 28.86
N ILE A 408 11.88 -4.07 27.50
CA ILE A 408 13.06 -4.20 26.65
C ILE A 408 14.13 -3.16 27.00
N LEU A 409 13.71 -1.94 27.34
CA LEU A 409 14.61 -0.85 27.72
C LEU A 409 15.03 -0.88 29.19
N GLY A 410 14.57 -1.84 29.99
CA GLY A 410 14.87 -1.97 31.42
C GLY A 410 14.15 -0.97 32.32
N GLN A 411 13.04 -0.38 31.85
CA GLN A 411 12.25 0.67 32.53
C GLN A 411 11.02 0.07 33.23
N GLN A 412 11.24 -0.76 34.25
CA GLN A 412 10.16 -1.56 34.87
C GLN A 412 9.02 -0.71 35.46
N ALA A 413 9.33 0.41 36.09
CA ALA A 413 8.30 1.28 36.67
C ALA A 413 7.36 1.87 35.60
N GLU A 414 7.91 2.18 34.43
CA GLU A 414 7.15 2.66 33.27
C GLU A 414 6.31 1.54 32.65
N ALA A 415 6.86 0.33 32.52
CA ALA A 415 6.11 -0.84 32.09
C ALA A 415 4.89 -1.10 32.98
N ASP A 416 5.05 -1.02 34.30
CA ASP A 416 3.95 -1.18 35.26
C ASP A 416 2.92 -0.04 35.17
N MET A 417 3.36 1.18 34.86
CA MET A 417 2.47 2.31 34.61
C MET A 417 1.60 2.06 33.37
N TRP A 418 2.18 1.67 32.24
CA TRP A 418 1.44 1.39 31.01
C TRP A 418 0.46 0.23 31.17
N ARG A 419 0.87 -0.82 31.86
CA ARG A 419 -0.01 -1.95 32.18
C ARG A 419 -1.23 -1.51 32.99
N ARG A 420 -1.05 -0.65 34.01
CA ARG A 420 -2.17 -0.12 34.80
C ARG A 420 -3.10 0.78 33.97
N ARG A 421 -2.54 1.67 33.13
CA ARG A 421 -3.33 2.55 32.24
C ARG A 421 -4.19 1.73 31.28
N ARG A 422 -3.59 0.75 30.60
CA ARG A 422 -4.30 -0.16 29.70
C ARG A 422 -5.47 -0.85 30.40
N LEU A 423 -5.25 -1.45 31.55
CA LEU A 423 -6.30 -2.14 32.29
C LEU A 423 -7.37 -1.18 32.84
N SER A 424 -7.02 0.05 33.17
CA SER A 424 -7.99 1.06 33.56
C SER A 424 -8.90 1.44 32.39
N MET A 425 -8.33 1.68 31.21
CA MET A 425 -9.08 1.99 30.00
C MET A 425 -10.04 0.85 29.63
N LEU A 426 -9.56 -0.39 29.60
CA LEU A 426 -10.42 -1.54 29.31
C LEU A 426 -11.59 -1.69 30.28
N ARG A 427 -11.37 -1.45 31.58
CA ARG A 427 -12.46 -1.46 32.57
C ARG A 427 -13.52 -0.39 32.30
N ARG A 428 -13.11 0.78 31.81
CA ARG A 428 -14.05 1.86 31.42
C ARG A 428 -14.83 1.46 30.18
N MET A 429 -14.15 0.95 29.12
CA MET A 429 -14.83 0.42 27.93
C MET A 429 -15.89 -0.62 28.29
N VAL A 430 -15.55 -1.55 29.21
CA VAL A 430 -16.52 -2.56 29.67
C VAL A 430 -17.68 -1.92 30.42
N LYS A 431 -17.41 -0.91 31.27
CA LYS A 431 -18.44 -0.25 32.07
C LYS A 431 -19.40 0.56 31.22
N ASP A 432 -18.87 1.29 30.23
CA ASP A 432 -19.61 2.36 29.56
C ASP A 432 -20.15 1.93 28.18
N MET A 433 -19.46 1.01 27.49
CA MET A 433 -19.79 0.58 26.12
C MET A 433 -20.38 -0.84 26.01
N TRP A 434 -20.13 -1.73 26.99
CA TRP A 434 -20.62 -3.11 26.92
C TRP A 434 -22.11 -3.17 27.18
N ASP A 435 -22.85 -3.77 26.25
CA ASP A 435 -24.28 -4.05 26.37
C ASP A 435 -24.46 -5.55 26.72
N GLU A 436 -24.92 -5.81 27.96
CA GLU A 436 -25.10 -7.18 28.45
C GLU A 436 -26.22 -7.93 27.71
N GLU A 437 -27.22 -7.25 27.22
CA GLU A 437 -28.31 -7.87 26.45
C GLU A 437 -27.85 -8.18 25.02
N ALA A 438 -27.27 -7.21 24.32
CA ALA A 438 -26.74 -7.38 22.97
C ALA A 438 -25.50 -8.31 22.93
N GLY A 439 -24.63 -8.27 23.95
CA GLY A 439 -23.41 -9.06 24.01
C GLY A 439 -22.26 -8.52 23.14
N LEU A 440 -22.21 -7.20 23.00
CA LEU A 440 -21.18 -6.49 22.24
C LEU A 440 -20.97 -5.07 22.81
N PHE A 441 -19.98 -4.35 22.25
CA PHE A 441 -19.69 -2.96 22.61
C PHE A 441 -20.36 -2.00 21.62
N TRP A 442 -21.08 -1.01 22.13
CA TRP A 442 -21.60 0.07 21.28
C TRP A 442 -20.66 1.27 21.28
N ALA A 443 -20.53 1.92 20.13
CA ALA A 443 -19.99 3.28 20.07
C ALA A 443 -20.99 4.24 20.73
N LEU A 444 -20.46 5.31 21.36
CA LEU A 444 -21.27 6.29 22.07
C LEU A 444 -21.16 7.65 21.42
N ARG A 445 -22.27 8.38 21.46
CA ARG A 445 -22.30 9.80 21.19
C ARG A 445 -23.21 10.47 22.22
N ASP A 446 -22.73 11.52 22.88
CA ASP A 446 -23.44 12.18 23.98
C ASP A 446 -23.94 11.15 25.02
N GLU A 447 -23.06 10.21 25.42
CA GLU A 447 -23.32 9.09 26.34
C GLU A 447 -24.43 8.10 25.85
N GLN A 448 -24.92 8.25 24.61
CA GLN A 448 -25.96 7.38 24.06
C GLN A 448 -25.37 6.37 23.06
N PRO A 449 -25.77 5.09 23.12
CA PRO A 449 -25.29 4.07 22.21
C PRO A 449 -25.77 4.30 20.78
N LEU A 450 -24.85 4.32 19.83
CA LEU A 450 -25.12 4.31 18.39
C LEU A 450 -25.38 2.87 17.95
N ARG A 451 -26.62 2.60 17.53
CA ARG A 451 -27.06 1.24 17.17
C ARG A 451 -26.74 0.92 15.71
N VAL A 452 -25.45 1.02 15.35
CA VAL A 452 -24.91 0.64 14.04
C VAL A 452 -23.99 -0.55 14.27
N LEU A 453 -24.27 -1.66 13.61
CA LEU A 453 -23.54 -2.91 13.84
C LEU A 453 -22.38 -3.06 12.84
N THR A 454 -21.18 -2.72 13.29
CA THR A 454 -19.93 -2.78 12.54
C THR A 454 -18.92 -3.72 13.24
N PRO A 455 -17.81 -4.13 12.58
CA PRO A 455 -16.75 -4.87 13.25
C PRO A 455 -16.18 -4.15 14.47
N PHE A 456 -16.25 -2.81 14.55
CA PHE A 456 -15.79 -2.02 15.68
C PHE A 456 -16.42 -2.47 17.01
N ASN A 457 -17.68 -2.90 16.98
CA ASN A 457 -18.39 -3.44 18.14
C ASN A 457 -17.72 -4.69 18.73
N LEU A 458 -16.89 -5.38 17.94
CA LEU A 458 -16.23 -6.63 18.31
C LEU A 458 -14.72 -6.45 18.58
N TYR A 459 -14.13 -5.29 18.24
CA TYR A 459 -12.70 -5.04 18.35
C TYR A 459 -12.09 -5.25 19.74
N PRO A 460 -12.80 -4.98 20.87
CA PRO A 460 -12.26 -5.23 22.20
C PRO A 460 -11.81 -6.69 22.45
N LEU A 461 -12.30 -7.65 21.63
CA LEU A 461 -11.78 -9.02 21.59
C LEU A 461 -10.26 -9.05 21.40
N TRP A 462 -9.71 -8.16 20.58
CA TRP A 462 -8.27 -8.10 20.25
C TRP A 462 -7.39 -7.69 21.45
N THR A 463 -7.96 -7.10 22.51
CA THR A 463 -7.20 -6.83 23.75
C THR A 463 -6.73 -8.11 24.43
N GLY A 464 -7.44 -9.23 24.26
CA GLY A 464 -7.17 -10.52 24.91
C GLY A 464 -7.38 -10.48 26.44
N GLN A 465 -8.11 -9.48 26.96
CA GLN A 465 -8.25 -9.23 28.40
C GLN A 465 -9.71 -9.19 28.87
N LEU A 466 -10.65 -9.50 28.00
CA LEU A 466 -12.06 -9.64 28.35
C LEU A 466 -12.31 -10.97 29.07
N THR A 467 -13.47 -11.09 29.72
CA THR A 467 -13.88 -12.37 30.30
C THR A 467 -14.18 -13.41 29.22
N ASP A 468 -14.08 -14.70 29.56
CA ASP A 468 -14.38 -15.78 28.61
C ASP A 468 -15.81 -15.69 28.08
N GLU A 469 -16.78 -15.27 28.90
CA GLU A 469 -18.16 -15.10 28.48
C GLU A 469 -18.33 -13.96 27.47
N MET A 470 -17.70 -12.80 27.72
CA MET A 470 -17.68 -11.70 26.75
C MET A 470 -17.02 -12.12 25.43
N ASN A 471 -15.85 -12.76 25.52
CA ASN A 471 -15.15 -13.28 24.34
C ASN A 471 -16.02 -14.24 23.53
N LYS A 472 -16.76 -15.12 24.20
CA LYS A 472 -17.66 -16.10 23.56
C LYS A 472 -18.81 -15.40 22.84
N ARG A 473 -19.41 -14.39 23.46
CA ARG A 473 -20.52 -13.62 22.85
C ARG A 473 -20.05 -12.82 21.63
N LEU A 474 -18.90 -12.14 21.68
CA LEU A 474 -18.32 -11.45 20.54
C LEU A 474 -18.02 -12.41 19.38
N VAL A 475 -17.50 -13.60 19.68
CA VAL A 475 -17.24 -14.63 18.65
C VAL A 475 -18.54 -15.20 18.07
N GLN A 476 -19.64 -15.27 18.82
CA GLN A 476 -20.94 -15.65 18.28
C GLN A 476 -21.42 -14.67 17.21
N HIS A 477 -21.29 -13.36 17.43
CA HIS A 477 -21.57 -12.34 16.41
C HIS A 477 -20.66 -12.50 15.18
N LEU A 478 -19.36 -12.70 15.39
CA LEU A 478 -18.39 -12.88 14.33
C LEU A 478 -18.73 -14.08 13.43
N LEU A 479 -19.25 -15.15 14.00
CA LEU A 479 -19.58 -16.38 13.28
C LEU A 479 -21.03 -16.43 12.77
N ASN A 480 -21.89 -15.49 13.17
CA ASN A 480 -23.30 -15.46 12.76
C ASN A 480 -23.42 -15.09 11.27
N PRO A 481 -23.95 -15.99 10.41
CA PRO A 481 -24.07 -15.72 8.98
C PRO A 481 -24.98 -14.52 8.65
N ALA A 482 -25.93 -14.20 9.53
CA ALA A 482 -26.81 -13.03 9.36
C ALA A 482 -26.10 -11.71 9.73
N GLU A 483 -24.92 -11.77 10.34
CA GLU A 483 -24.16 -10.59 10.78
C GLU A 483 -22.81 -10.53 10.06
N PHE A 484 -21.74 -11.01 10.70
CA PHE A 484 -20.37 -10.91 10.17
C PHE A 484 -19.85 -12.22 9.56
N GLY A 485 -20.49 -13.36 9.81
CA GLY A 485 -20.21 -14.63 9.14
C GLY A 485 -20.69 -14.65 7.69
N GLY A 486 -20.79 -15.81 7.06
CA GLY A 486 -21.30 -15.95 5.70
C GLY A 486 -20.21 -16.37 4.70
N PRO A 487 -20.50 -16.29 3.39
CA PRO A 487 -19.60 -16.83 2.37
C PRO A 487 -18.25 -16.09 2.33
N PHE A 488 -18.29 -14.77 2.45
CA PHE A 488 -17.10 -13.92 2.54
C PHE A 488 -17.18 -13.09 3.83
N THR A 489 -16.21 -13.29 4.70
CA THR A 489 -16.12 -12.71 6.04
C THR A 489 -14.89 -11.79 6.11
N ILE A 490 -14.91 -10.69 6.77
CA ILE A 490 -15.86 -10.04 7.65
C ILE A 490 -16.34 -8.78 6.95
N PRO A 491 -17.66 -8.58 6.77
CA PRO A 491 -18.15 -7.33 6.19
C PRO A 491 -17.93 -6.17 7.16
N THR A 492 -17.69 -4.98 6.63
CA THR A 492 -17.46 -3.75 7.41
C THR A 492 -18.73 -3.15 8.02
N VAL A 493 -19.89 -3.65 7.64
CA VAL A 493 -21.19 -3.46 8.30
C VAL A 493 -21.88 -4.81 8.34
N SER A 494 -22.58 -5.12 9.43
CA SER A 494 -23.32 -6.38 9.57
C SER A 494 -24.39 -6.52 8.50
N ARG A 495 -24.57 -7.73 7.95
CA ARG A 495 -25.63 -8.03 6.98
C ARG A 495 -27.04 -7.78 7.52
N SER A 496 -27.22 -7.84 8.85
CA SER A 496 -28.49 -7.53 9.52
C SER A 496 -28.75 -6.03 9.73
N ASP A 497 -27.75 -5.18 9.53
CA ASP A 497 -27.86 -3.74 9.71
C ASP A 497 -28.52 -3.09 8.48
N PRO A 498 -29.47 -2.15 8.66
CA PRO A 498 -30.14 -1.49 7.54
C PRO A 498 -29.22 -0.65 6.65
N HIS A 499 -28.00 -0.30 7.11
CA HIS A 499 -27.02 0.46 6.35
C HIS A 499 -26.09 -0.44 5.52
N TYR A 500 -26.28 -1.77 5.54
CA TYR A 500 -25.44 -2.71 4.84
C TYR A 500 -25.49 -2.52 3.32
N ASP A 501 -24.34 -2.29 2.70
CA ASP A 501 -24.15 -2.26 1.24
C ASP A 501 -22.84 -3.00 0.90
N PRO A 502 -22.90 -4.21 0.31
CA PRO A 502 -21.72 -5.05 0.09
C PRO A 502 -20.72 -4.50 -0.92
N LYS A 503 -21.00 -3.35 -1.57
CA LYS A 503 -20.17 -2.77 -2.65
C LYS A 503 -19.60 -1.40 -2.33
N THR A 504 -20.15 -0.71 -1.32
CA THR A 504 -19.73 0.65 -0.99
C THR A 504 -18.67 0.64 0.10
N MET A 505 -17.48 0.99 -0.25
CA MET A 505 -16.21 1.16 0.50
C MET A 505 -16.22 0.60 1.95
N TRP A 506 -16.64 1.37 2.98
CA TRP A 506 -16.68 0.91 4.38
C TRP A 506 -18.09 0.62 4.89
N ARG A 507 -19.08 0.38 3.97
CA ARG A 507 -20.48 0.11 4.30
C ARG A 507 -20.90 -1.36 4.17
N GLY A 508 -19.95 -2.27 3.90
CA GLY A 508 -20.26 -3.69 3.80
C GLY A 508 -19.21 -4.59 3.19
N PRO A 509 -18.31 -4.12 2.27
CA PRO A 509 -17.28 -4.96 1.69
C PRO A 509 -16.37 -5.62 2.73
N VAL A 510 -15.70 -6.69 2.30
CA VAL A 510 -14.65 -7.37 3.07
C VAL A 510 -13.31 -6.70 2.79
N TRP A 511 -12.58 -6.37 3.86
CA TRP A 511 -11.25 -5.81 3.81
C TRP A 511 -10.23 -6.75 4.48
N ALA A 512 -9.12 -7.01 3.79
CA ALA A 512 -8.14 -7.99 4.26
C ALA A 512 -7.48 -7.60 5.59
N ASN A 513 -7.26 -6.31 5.84
CA ASN A 513 -6.73 -5.80 7.10
C ASN A 513 -7.68 -6.05 8.30
N ILE A 514 -8.99 -5.90 8.11
CA ILE A 514 -10.00 -6.20 9.14
C ILE A 514 -9.95 -7.69 9.48
N ASN A 515 -9.94 -8.56 8.47
CA ASN A 515 -9.79 -10.00 8.69
C ASN A 515 -8.50 -10.33 9.43
N TYR A 516 -7.39 -9.68 9.07
CA TYR A 516 -6.10 -9.85 9.75
C TYR A 516 -6.18 -9.51 11.24
N PHE A 517 -6.81 -8.39 11.60
CA PHE A 517 -6.99 -7.99 13.00
C PHE A 517 -7.83 -9.00 13.79
N PHE A 518 -8.86 -9.60 13.18
CA PHE A 518 -9.63 -10.66 13.83
C PHE A 518 -8.89 -11.99 13.89
N VAL A 519 -8.02 -12.34 12.94
CA VAL A 519 -7.11 -13.48 13.07
C VAL A 519 -6.25 -13.33 14.33
N GLU A 520 -5.62 -12.15 14.51
CA GLU A 520 -4.83 -11.81 15.69
C GLU A 520 -5.66 -11.88 16.99
N ALA A 521 -6.88 -11.33 16.96
CA ALA A 521 -7.77 -11.33 18.12
C ALA A 521 -8.17 -12.76 18.54
N LEU A 522 -8.48 -13.62 17.57
CA LEU A 522 -8.83 -15.01 17.82
C LEU A 522 -7.62 -15.80 18.35
N GLU A 523 -6.42 -15.62 17.81
CA GLU A 523 -5.19 -16.24 18.34
C GLU A 523 -4.93 -15.80 19.77
N LYS A 524 -5.00 -14.48 20.05
CA LYS A 524 -4.75 -13.91 21.36
C LYS A 524 -5.73 -14.38 22.45
N THR A 525 -6.93 -14.80 22.04
CA THR A 525 -7.97 -15.34 22.94
C THR A 525 -8.01 -16.88 22.96
N GLY A 526 -6.97 -17.57 22.43
CA GLY A 526 -6.84 -19.02 22.45
C GLY A 526 -7.76 -19.78 21.47
N ARG A 527 -8.30 -19.09 20.45
CA ARG A 527 -9.20 -19.65 19.43
C ARG A 527 -8.49 -19.92 18.11
N GLY A 528 -7.34 -20.60 18.19
CA GLY A 528 -6.45 -20.84 17.05
C GLY A 528 -7.11 -21.53 15.85
N GLU A 529 -8.05 -22.46 16.07
CA GLU A 529 -8.78 -23.12 14.97
C GLU A 529 -9.65 -22.14 14.18
N LEU A 530 -10.33 -21.22 14.86
CA LEU A 530 -11.14 -20.17 14.20
C LEU A 530 -10.26 -19.17 13.49
N ALA A 531 -9.15 -18.78 14.11
CA ALA A 531 -8.15 -17.91 13.49
C ALA A 531 -7.62 -18.55 12.18
N ASN A 532 -7.30 -19.84 12.20
CA ASN A 532 -6.85 -20.56 11.01
C ASN A 532 -7.92 -20.64 9.91
N LYS A 533 -9.17 -20.86 10.26
CA LYS A 533 -10.29 -20.83 9.30
C LYS A 533 -10.42 -19.46 8.65
N LEU A 534 -10.43 -18.38 9.42
CA LEU A 534 -10.52 -17.02 8.89
C LEU A 534 -9.31 -16.68 8.01
N ARG A 535 -8.09 -17.06 8.43
CA ARG A 535 -6.87 -16.92 7.63
C ARG A 535 -6.99 -17.63 6.28
N GLN A 536 -7.43 -18.89 6.27
CA GLN A 536 -7.60 -19.66 5.04
C GLN A 536 -8.66 -19.04 4.12
N HIS A 537 -9.79 -18.59 4.67
CA HIS A 537 -10.83 -17.91 3.89
C HIS A 537 -10.29 -16.64 3.23
N THR A 538 -9.54 -15.83 3.98
CA THR A 538 -8.95 -14.59 3.45
C THR A 538 -7.90 -14.87 2.37
N LEU A 539 -7.02 -15.84 2.60
CA LEU A 539 -6.02 -16.25 1.60
C LEU A 539 -6.66 -16.80 0.32
N ASN A 540 -7.71 -17.60 0.45
CA ASN A 540 -8.43 -18.16 -0.70
C ASN A 540 -9.15 -17.05 -1.47
N LEU A 541 -9.88 -16.14 -0.79
CA LEU A 541 -10.56 -15.01 -1.42
C LEU A 541 -9.58 -14.21 -2.30
N ILE A 542 -8.42 -13.84 -1.76
CA ILE A 542 -7.44 -13.04 -2.50
C ILE A 542 -6.82 -13.85 -3.66
N SER A 543 -6.55 -15.15 -3.44
CA SER A 543 -5.90 -16.01 -4.45
C SER A 543 -6.78 -16.35 -5.66
N GLU A 544 -8.10 -16.15 -5.58
CA GLU A 544 -9.03 -16.38 -6.69
C GLU A 544 -8.95 -15.29 -7.77
N HIS A 545 -8.24 -14.19 -7.50
CA HIS A 545 -8.11 -13.05 -8.40
C HIS A 545 -6.73 -12.97 -9.06
N SER A 546 -6.63 -12.14 -10.10
CA SER A 546 -5.35 -11.84 -10.79
C SER A 546 -4.57 -10.69 -10.16
N ASP A 547 -5.18 -9.94 -9.24
CA ASP A 547 -4.60 -8.78 -8.57
C ASP A 547 -4.96 -8.76 -7.08
N VAL A 548 -4.28 -7.94 -6.30
CA VAL A 548 -4.61 -7.64 -4.90
C VAL A 548 -5.41 -6.36 -4.84
N TYR A 549 -6.68 -6.48 -4.51
CA TYR A 549 -7.60 -5.35 -4.47
C TYR A 549 -7.75 -4.77 -3.06
N GLU A 550 -8.19 -3.54 -3.00
CA GLU A 550 -8.43 -2.80 -1.77
C GLU A 550 -9.48 -3.48 -0.90
N PHE A 551 -10.62 -3.85 -1.51
CA PHE A 551 -11.73 -4.55 -0.85
C PHE A 551 -12.52 -5.44 -1.83
N TYR A 552 -13.36 -6.31 -1.27
CA TYR A 552 -14.12 -7.32 -2.00
C TYR A 552 -15.59 -7.29 -1.57
N ASP A 553 -16.51 -7.45 -2.52
CA ASP A 553 -17.95 -7.57 -2.25
C ASP A 553 -18.21 -8.78 -1.32
N ALA A 554 -18.91 -8.54 -0.21
CA ALA A 554 -19.11 -9.54 0.84
C ALA A 554 -20.08 -10.67 0.44
N GLU A 555 -20.83 -10.53 -0.68
CA GLU A 555 -21.74 -11.55 -1.17
C GLU A 555 -21.17 -12.36 -2.33
N THR A 556 -20.34 -11.74 -3.16
CA THR A 556 -19.80 -12.38 -4.38
C THR A 556 -18.31 -12.67 -4.33
N GLY A 557 -17.57 -12.05 -3.40
CA GLY A 557 -16.11 -12.10 -3.35
C GLY A 557 -15.40 -11.34 -4.49
N GLN A 558 -16.15 -10.69 -5.39
CA GLN A 558 -15.57 -9.94 -6.50
C GLN A 558 -15.18 -8.53 -6.07
N PRO A 559 -14.06 -7.98 -6.59
CA PRO A 559 -13.73 -6.59 -6.32
C PRO A 559 -14.75 -5.67 -7.02
N PRO A 560 -15.42 -4.73 -6.30
CA PRO A 560 -16.19 -3.67 -6.94
C PRO A 560 -15.32 -2.80 -7.84
N ALA A 561 -15.91 -2.17 -8.87
CA ALA A 561 -15.19 -1.32 -9.81
C ALA A 561 -14.49 -0.10 -9.17
N THR A 562 -14.89 0.26 -7.95
CA THR A 562 -14.31 1.34 -7.15
C THR A 562 -13.13 0.87 -6.28
N ALA A 563 -12.92 -0.44 -6.14
CA ALA A 563 -11.79 -0.97 -5.36
C ALA A 563 -10.48 -0.72 -6.10
N ALA A 564 -9.51 -0.09 -5.42
CA ALA A 564 -8.18 0.11 -5.96
C ALA A 564 -7.47 -1.23 -6.16
N ASN A 565 -6.64 -1.30 -7.19
CA ASN A 565 -5.80 -2.46 -7.50
C ASN A 565 -4.35 -2.24 -7.07
N ILE A 566 -3.50 -3.28 -7.17
CA ILE A 566 -2.12 -3.31 -6.65
C ILE A 566 -2.05 -2.77 -5.20
N PHE A 567 -2.98 -3.22 -4.35
CA PHE A 567 -3.22 -2.59 -3.07
C PHE A 567 -2.31 -3.13 -1.96
N GLY A 568 -1.54 -2.23 -1.35
CA GLY A 568 -0.40 -2.55 -0.51
C GLY A 568 -0.71 -3.33 0.75
N TRP A 569 -1.69 -2.91 1.56
CA TRP A 569 -1.95 -3.66 2.78
C TRP A 569 -2.57 -5.04 2.51
N THR A 570 -3.38 -5.19 1.44
CA THR A 570 -3.89 -6.51 1.03
C THR A 570 -2.74 -7.44 0.67
N ALA A 571 -1.75 -6.95 -0.11
CA ALA A 571 -0.52 -7.68 -0.39
C ALA A 571 0.24 -8.03 0.90
N ALA A 572 0.42 -7.05 1.80
CA ALA A 572 1.20 -7.23 3.03
C ALA A 572 0.58 -8.26 3.99
N VAL A 573 -0.73 -8.17 4.25
CA VAL A 573 -1.40 -9.13 5.15
C VAL A 573 -1.53 -10.50 4.51
N PHE A 574 -1.73 -10.58 3.18
CA PHE A 574 -1.68 -11.85 2.45
C PHE A 574 -0.33 -12.55 2.64
N ILE A 575 0.77 -11.83 2.46
CA ILE A 575 2.12 -12.33 2.67
C ILE A 575 2.29 -12.88 4.09
N ASP A 576 1.96 -12.08 5.09
CA ASP A 576 2.14 -12.48 6.49
C ASP A 576 1.26 -13.69 6.87
N MET A 577 0.01 -13.73 6.41
CA MET A 577 -0.89 -14.86 6.60
C MET A 577 -0.40 -16.13 5.88
N ALA A 578 0.12 -16.02 4.65
CA ALA A 578 0.61 -17.17 3.88
C ALA A 578 1.85 -17.79 4.53
N ILE A 579 2.78 -16.95 5.02
CA ILE A 579 3.96 -17.40 5.77
C ILE A 579 3.54 -18.08 7.07
N SER A 580 2.57 -17.49 7.80
CA SER A 580 2.06 -18.06 9.06
C SER A 580 1.39 -19.40 8.84
N ALA A 581 0.57 -19.54 7.78
CA ALA A 581 -0.09 -20.80 7.41
C ALA A 581 0.93 -21.90 7.09
N HIS A 582 1.96 -21.57 6.30
CA HIS A 582 3.02 -22.53 5.95
C HIS A 582 3.81 -23.02 7.18
N ARG A 583 4.16 -22.10 8.09
CA ARG A 583 4.85 -22.48 9.35
C ARG A 583 4.03 -23.42 10.21
N GLN A 584 2.70 -23.19 10.29
CA GLN A 584 1.80 -24.06 11.06
C GLN A 584 1.67 -25.45 10.43
N SER A 585 1.56 -25.55 9.10
CA SER A 585 1.51 -26.83 8.37
C SER A 585 2.80 -27.63 8.57
N SER A 586 3.95 -26.99 8.47
CA SER A 586 5.26 -27.63 8.66
C SER A 586 5.49 -28.13 10.08
N ASN A 587 5.02 -27.40 11.09
CA ASN A 587 5.10 -27.84 12.49
C ASN A 587 4.20 -29.04 12.80
N GLN A 588 3.01 -29.12 12.16
CA GLN A 588 2.09 -30.26 12.30
C GLN A 588 2.64 -31.55 11.66
N GLU A 589 3.32 -31.43 10.51
CA GLU A 589 4.00 -32.57 9.86
C GLU A 589 5.09 -33.13 10.76
N GLN A 590 5.94 -32.27 11.36
CA GLN A 590 7.05 -32.68 12.26
C GLN A 590 6.56 -33.29 13.59
N THR A 591 5.34 -32.96 14.06
CA THR A 591 4.77 -33.54 15.30
C THR A 591 4.09 -34.88 15.05
N ASN A 592 3.76 -35.20 13.80
CA ASN A 592 3.11 -36.44 13.40
C ASN A 592 4.10 -37.52 12.88
N GLU A 593 5.37 -37.16 12.66
CA GLU A 593 6.50 -38.07 12.44
C GLU A 593 7.19 -38.45 13.78
#